data_0cb1b04ef24a6395d80085b7601496b9
#
_entry.id   0cb1b04ef24a6395d80085b7601496b9
#
_cell.length_a   1.000
_cell.length_b   1.000
_cell.length_c   1.000
_cell.angle_alpha   90.00
_cell.angle_beta   90.00
_cell.angle_gamma   90.00
#
_symmetry.space_group_name_H-M   'P 1'
#
loop_
_entity.id
_entity.type
_entity.pdbx_description
1 polymer ?
#
loop_
_entity_poly.entity_id
_entity_poly.type
_entity_poly.pdbx_seq_one_letter_code
_entity_poly.pdbx_strand_id
1 'polypeptide(L)'
;MNIPLLRLGAVLSLVAACSLAQANLVFAINEGVTYRVPNDEIRAKYATVAADLSKLLKQPVLIEPVADYPSLRKGLADKSYDLAMVHPAHLSIEAIKKSGYQLLVVTKGFQEYKARFLVAADSPLKSLAELKGRKLGAPDEDSITSWMVRATVRDQLGDAKQVSYVYTRYQDAVPFFVENSLTPAGATASNAVVKGWEAKGGKVLATSRPVPIKHIIASPRLSAEQAEIVRDYLLSLDSTDEGKKKLEAIKYAGYARYDNAALMALGTWLGL
;
A
#
# COMPACT_ATOMS: atom_id res chain seq x y z
N MET A 1 -25.35 -59.72 -62.21
CA MET A 1 -24.11 -58.93 -62.20
C MET A 1 -24.35 -57.74 -61.32
N ASN A 2 -24.04 -57.86 -60.03
CA ASN A 2 -24.35 -56.88 -58.96
C ASN A 2 -23.08 -56.07 -58.65
N ILE A 3 -23.16 -54.72 -58.81
CA ILE A 3 -22.14 -53.79 -58.43
C ILE A 3 -22.46 -53.19 -57.05
N PRO A 4 -21.60 -53.28 -56.05
CA PRO A 4 -21.88 -52.64 -54.75
C PRO A 4 -21.46 -51.18 -54.77
N LEU A 5 -22.40 -50.33 -54.34
CA LEU A 5 -22.17 -48.93 -54.07
C LEU A 5 -21.26 -48.73 -52.85
N LEU A 6 -20.13 -48.11 -53.03
CA LEU A 6 -19.27 -47.62 -51.96
C LEU A 6 -19.90 -46.35 -51.34
N ARG A 7 -20.29 -46.40 -50.07
CA ARG A 7 -20.69 -45.25 -49.31
C ARG A 7 -19.45 -44.57 -48.71
N LEU A 8 -19.07 -43.42 -49.24
CA LEU A 8 -18.07 -42.54 -48.68
C LEU A 8 -18.65 -41.83 -47.45
N GLY A 9 -18.30 -42.24 -46.28
CA GLY A 9 -18.69 -41.55 -45.03
C GLY A 9 -17.72 -40.39 -44.77
N ALA A 10 -18.21 -39.13 -44.95
CA ALA A 10 -17.51 -37.96 -44.54
C ALA A 10 -17.60 -37.80 -43.01
N VAL A 11 -16.46 -38.03 -42.31
CA VAL A 11 -16.31 -37.76 -40.88
C VAL A 11 -16.04 -36.26 -40.72
N LEU A 12 -17.07 -35.52 -40.37
CA LEU A 12 -16.96 -34.10 -39.99
C LEU A 12 -16.39 -34.06 -38.57
N SER A 13 -15.08 -33.84 -38.42
CA SER A 13 -14.46 -33.58 -37.12
C SER A 13 -14.82 -32.17 -36.64
N LEU A 14 -15.82 -32.09 -35.76
CA LEU A 14 -16.17 -30.86 -35.07
C LEU A 14 -15.08 -30.55 -34.01
N VAL A 15 -14.10 -29.72 -34.37
CA VAL A 15 -13.18 -29.15 -33.40
C VAL A 15 -13.95 -28.13 -32.58
N ALA A 16 -14.48 -28.56 -31.43
CA ALA A 16 -15.03 -27.67 -30.44
C ALA A 16 -13.89 -26.83 -29.87
N ALA A 17 -13.73 -25.61 -30.39
CA ALA A 17 -12.89 -24.59 -29.74
C ALA A 17 -13.58 -24.23 -28.41
N CYS A 18 -13.20 -24.93 -27.33
CA CYS A 18 -13.50 -24.46 -25.98
C CYS A 18 -12.75 -23.14 -25.78
N SER A 19 -13.42 -22.04 -26.04
CA SER A 19 -13.01 -20.73 -25.52
C SER A 19 -13.10 -20.85 -24.01
N LEU A 20 -11.99 -21.19 -23.35
CA LEU A 20 -11.86 -21.04 -21.91
C LEU A 20 -12.15 -19.56 -21.63
N ALA A 21 -13.33 -19.28 -21.06
CA ALA A 21 -13.64 -17.96 -20.56
C ALA A 21 -12.56 -17.59 -19.53
N GLN A 22 -11.62 -16.76 -19.95
CA GLN A 22 -10.54 -16.33 -19.10
C GLN A 22 -11.13 -15.49 -17.98
N ALA A 23 -11.01 -15.93 -16.72
CA ALA A 23 -11.58 -15.24 -15.58
C ALA A 23 -11.00 -13.81 -15.51
N ASN A 24 -11.81 -12.82 -15.13
CA ASN A 24 -11.38 -11.44 -14.98
C ASN A 24 -10.26 -11.33 -13.95
N LEU A 25 -9.28 -10.49 -14.21
CA LEU A 25 -8.27 -10.11 -13.23
C LEU A 25 -8.84 -9.03 -12.30
N VAL A 26 -8.56 -9.15 -11.01
CA VAL A 26 -9.02 -8.20 -9.99
C VAL A 26 -7.84 -7.31 -9.57
N PHE A 27 -8.00 -6.00 -9.78
CA PHE A 27 -7.08 -5.00 -9.28
C PHE A 27 -7.70 -4.29 -8.08
N ALA A 28 -7.33 -4.72 -6.87
CA ALA A 28 -7.77 -4.12 -5.62
C ALA A 28 -7.10 -2.75 -5.40
N ILE A 29 -7.88 -1.75 -4.99
CA ILE A 29 -7.38 -0.41 -4.70
C ILE A 29 -7.73 -0.04 -3.26
N ASN A 30 -6.71 0.13 -2.42
CA ASN A 30 -6.83 0.72 -1.09
C ASN A 30 -6.05 2.03 -1.02
N GLU A 31 -6.76 3.16 -0.97
CA GLU A 31 -6.20 4.51 -0.86
C GLU A 31 -5.89 4.92 0.60
N GLY A 32 -6.06 3.98 1.55
CA GLY A 32 -5.99 4.22 2.99
C GLY A 32 -7.38 4.37 3.62
N VAL A 33 -7.43 4.41 4.95
CA VAL A 33 -8.69 4.41 5.71
C VAL A 33 -9.00 5.74 6.39
N THR A 34 -8.06 6.67 6.41
CA THR A 34 -8.21 7.96 7.13
C THR A 34 -9.22 8.88 6.42
N TYR A 35 -9.10 9.00 5.11
CA TYR A 35 -10.01 9.80 4.29
C TYR A 35 -10.68 8.88 3.27
N ARG A 36 -11.95 8.54 3.51
CA ARG A 36 -12.69 7.65 2.62
C ARG A 36 -13.00 8.33 1.30
N VAL A 37 -12.59 7.69 0.22
CA VAL A 37 -12.99 8.03 -1.15
C VAL A 37 -14.15 7.11 -1.55
N PRO A 38 -15.24 7.63 -2.15
CA PRO A 38 -16.33 6.80 -2.65
C PRO A 38 -15.86 5.74 -3.65
N ASN A 39 -16.46 4.56 -3.61
CA ASN A 39 -16.04 3.43 -4.45
C ASN A 39 -16.17 3.71 -5.96
N ASP A 40 -17.20 4.45 -6.37
CA ASP A 40 -17.43 4.89 -7.75
C ASP A 40 -16.34 5.88 -8.20
N GLU A 41 -15.92 6.79 -7.33
CA GLU A 41 -14.81 7.70 -7.60
C GLU A 41 -13.50 6.94 -7.78
N ILE A 42 -13.22 5.93 -6.94
CA ILE A 42 -12.03 5.08 -7.11
C ILE A 42 -12.08 4.34 -8.46
N ARG A 43 -13.22 3.73 -8.79
CA ARG A 43 -13.36 3.07 -10.10
C ARG A 43 -13.16 4.02 -11.27
N ALA A 44 -13.72 5.22 -11.20
CA ALA A 44 -13.56 6.23 -12.24
C ALA A 44 -12.09 6.68 -12.38
N LYS A 45 -11.39 6.93 -11.28
CA LYS A 45 -9.97 7.32 -11.29
C LYS A 45 -9.06 6.29 -11.95
N TYR A 46 -9.29 5.02 -11.70
CA TYR A 46 -8.44 3.92 -12.21
C TYR A 46 -8.94 3.31 -13.52
N ALA A 47 -10.08 3.78 -14.07
CA ALA A 47 -10.71 3.19 -15.26
C ALA A 47 -9.77 3.12 -16.46
N THR A 48 -9.03 4.19 -16.75
CA THR A 48 -8.10 4.24 -17.91
C THR A 48 -6.90 3.32 -17.70
N VAL A 49 -6.36 3.24 -16.49
CA VAL A 49 -5.28 2.31 -16.13
C VAL A 49 -5.76 0.86 -16.28
N ALA A 50 -6.96 0.54 -15.79
CA ALA A 50 -7.54 -0.79 -15.94
C ALA A 50 -7.79 -1.18 -17.41
N ALA A 51 -8.24 -0.22 -18.22
CA ALA A 51 -8.46 -0.44 -19.66
C ALA A 51 -7.15 -0.74 -20.39
N ASP A 52 -6.07 -0.03 -20.08
CA ASP A 52 -4.76 -0.30 -20.66
C ASP A 52 -4.19 -1.64 -20.24
N LEU A 53 -4.26 -1.96 -18.93
CA LEU A 53 -3.84 -3.25 -18.41
C LEU A 53 -4.65 -4.38 -19.04
N SER A 54 -5.96 -4.20 -19.26
CA SER A 54 -6.79 -5.19 -19.94
C SER A 54 -6.32 -5.48 -21.37
N LYS A 55 -5.92 -4.45 -22.10
CA LYS A 55 -5.36 -4.60 -23.47
C LYS A 55 -4.01 -5.30 -23.46
N LEU A 56 -3.13 -4.89 -22.55
CA LEU A 56 -1.77 -5.44 -22.45
C LEU A 56 -1.77 -6.91 -22.00
N LEU A 57 -2.62 -7.25 -21.05
CA LEU A 57 -2.74 -8.61 -20.50
C LEU A 57 -3.69 -9.49 -21.33
N LYS A 58 -4.38 -8.93 -22.32
CA LYS A 58 -5.41 -9.61 -23.13
C LYS A 58 -6.50 -10.27 -22.30
N GLN A 59 -6.83 -9.68 -21.15
CA GLN A 59 -7.76 -10.20 -20.17
C GLN A 59 -8.39 -9.02 -19.41
N PRO A 60 -9.72 -9.01 -19.17
CA PRO A 60 -10.36 -7.91 -18.46
C PRO A 60 -9.77 -7.70 -17.06
N VAL A 61 -9.41 -6.45 -16.72
CA VAL A 61 -8.95 -6.03 -15.41
C VAL A 61 -10.06 -5.20 -14.75
N LEU A 62 -10.58 -5.67 -13.63
CA LEU A 62 -11.66 -5.02 -12.88
C LEU A 62 -11.10 -4.31 -11.65
N ILE A 63 -11.52 -3.06 -11.44
CA ILE A 63 -11.15 -2.30 -10.24
C ILE A 63 -12.08 -2.68 -9.08
N GLU A 64 -11.48 -3.13 -7.98
CA GLU A 64 -12.16 -3.42 -6.73
C GLU A 64 -11.69 -2.46 -5.63
N PRO A 65 -12.48 -1.44 -5.27
CA PRO A 65 -12.19 -0.59 -4.13
C PRO A 65 -12.28 -1.36 -2.82
N VAL A 66 -11.26 -1.24 -1.96
CA VAL A 66 -11.21 -1.89 -0.64
C VAL A 66 -11.07 -0.82 0.44
N ALA A 67 -12.13 -0.61 1.23
CA ALA A 67 -12.27 0.54 2.12
C ALA A 67 -11.65 0.36 3.52
N ASP A 68 -11.30 -0.88 3.92
CA ASP A 68 -10.81 -1.17 5.26
C ASP A 68 -9.68 -2.21 5.26
N TYR A 69 -8.86 -2.20 6.31
CA TYR A 69 -7.71 -3.09 6.43
C TYR A 69 -8.07 -4.56 6.68
N PRO A 70 -9.10 -4.90 7.48
CA PRO A 70 -9.52 -6.30 7.63
C PRO A 70 -9.89 -6.95 6.31
N SER A 71 -10.71 -6.28 5.49
CA SER A 71 -11.10 -6.76 4.15
C SER A 71 -9.88 -6.89 3.23
N LEU A 72 -8.98 -5.89 3.26
CA LEU A 72 -7.75 -5.93 2.47
C LEU A 72 -6.86 -7.12 2.87
N ARG A 73 -6.60 -7.32 4.17
CA ARG A 73 -5.82 -8.46 4.68
C ARG A 73 -6.43 -9.79 4.26
N LYS A 74 -7.76 -9.92 4.42
CA LYS A 74 -8.46 -11.15 4.03
C LYS A 74 -8.29 -11.43 2.55
N GLY A 75 -8.58 -10.46 1.67
CA GLY A 75 -8.45 -10.64 0.23
C GLY A 75 -7.03 -10.94 -0.24
N LEU A 76 -6.01 -10.32 0.40
CA LEU A 76 -4.61 -10.64 0.14
C LEU A 76 -4.23 -12.05 0.63
N ALA A 77 -4.69 -12.47 1.81
CA ALA A 77 -4.43 -13.81 2.34
C ALA A 77 -5.07 -14.89 1.47
N ASP A 78 -6.29 -14.68 1.05
CA ASP A 78 -7.08 -15.59 0.19
C ASP A 78 -6.61 -15.55 -1.28
N LYS A 79 -5.68 -14.62 -1.63
CA LYS A 79 -5.24 -14.36 -3.00
C LYS A 79 -6.39 -14.00 -3.95
N SER A 80 -7.42 -13.31 -3.43
CA SER A 80 -8.59 -12.89 -4.21
C SER A 80 -8.26 -11.78 -5.20
N TYR A 81 -7.16 -11.07 -5.01
CA TYR A 81 -6.69 -9.99 -5.86
C TYR A 81 -5.51 -10.42 -6.70
N ASP A 82 -5.54 -10.17 -8.01
CA ASP A 82 -4.43 -10.43 -8.92
C ASP A 82 -3.39 -9.35 -8.85
N LEU A 83 -3.85 -8.10 -8.74
CA LEU A 83 -3.06 -6.90 -8.48
C LEU A 83 -3.65 -6.18 -7.27
N ALA A 84 -2.81 -5.52 -6.49
CA ALA A 84 -3.29 -4.68 -5.41
C ALA A 84 -2.43 -3.42 -5.27
N MET A 85 -3.08 -2.25 -5.28
CA MET A 85 -2.52 -1.02 -4.76
C MET A 85 -2.81 -0.97 -3.27
N VAL A 86 -1.76 -1.02 -2.47
CA VAL A 86 -1.82 -1.18 -1.02
C VAL A 86 -1.25 0.05 -0.32
N HIS A 87 -2.08 0.69 0.45
CA HIS A 87 -1.72 1.67 1.46
C HIS A 87 -2.41 1.27 2.77
N PRO A 88 -1.69 0.87 3.79
CA PRO A 88 -0.27 1.12 4.10
C PRO A 88 0.68 -0.06 3.82
N ALA A 89 1.99 0.25 3.80
CA ALA A 89 3.06 -0.67 3.45
C ALA A 89 3.12 -1.96 4.27
N HIS A 90 2.79 -1.94 5.56
CA HIS A 90 2.87 -3.15 6.40
C HIS A 90 1.96 -4.27 5.87
N LEU A 91 0.79 -3.94 5.29
CA LEU A 91 -0.10 -4.94 4.70
C LEU A 91 0.47 -5.56 3.43
N SER A 92 1.13 -4.77 2.56
CA SER A 92 1.80 -5.33 1.39
C SER A 92 3.01 -6.19 1.76
N ILE A 93 3.79 -5.77 2.76
CA ILE A 93 4.93 -6.56 3.27
C ILE A 93 4.44 -7.89 3.87
N GLU A 94 3.34 -7.87 4.63
CA GLU A 94 2.71 -9.09 5.13
C GLU A 94 2.26 -10.02 3.99
N ALA A 95 1.61 -9.47 2.96
CA ALA A 95 1.16 -10.24 1.79
C ALA A 95 2.34 -10.85 1.01
N ILE A 96 3.45 -10.11 0.86
CA ILE A 96 4.66 -10.62 0.22
C ILE A 96 5.24 -11.79 1.04
N LYS A 97 5.38 -11.61 2.35
CA LYS A 97 5.98 -12.64 3.23
C LYS A 97 5.11 -13.88 3.41
N LYS A 98 3.79 -13.71 3.54
CA LYS A 98 2.88 -14.79 3.97
C LYS A 98 2.07 -15.40 2.82
N SER A 99 1.77 -14.62 1.77
CA SER A 99 0.88 -15.04 0.68
C SER A 99 1.57 -15.15 -0.68
N GLY A 100 2.88 -14.85 -0.75
CA GLY A 100 3.68 -14.99 -1.96
C GLY A 100 3.44 -13.91 -3.02
N TYR A 101 2.85 -12.77 -2.64
CA TYR A 101 2.79 -11.60 -3.53
C TYR A 101 4.20 -11.10 -3.84
N GLN A 102 4.35 -10.40 -4.96
CA GLN A 102 5.60 -9.75 -5.34
C GLN A 102 5.41 -8.25 -5.46
N LEU A 103 6.41 -7.47 -5.03
CA LEU A 103 6.43 -6.03 -5.26
C LEU A 103 6.64 -5.76 -6.75
N LEU A 104 5.76 -4.97 -7.35
CA LEU A 104 5.95 -4.46 -8.71
C LEU A 104 6.64 -3.10 -8.67
N VAL A 105 6.03 -2.13 -8.00
CA VAL A 105 6.50 -0.74 -7.92
C VAL A 105 6.08 -0.09 -6.59
N VAL A 106 6.76 1.01 -6.25
CA VAL A 106 6.34 1.97 -5.23
C VAL A 106 5.91 3.28 -5.88
N THR A 107 5.01 4.03 -5.23
CA THR A 107 4.53 5.32 -5.74
C THR A 107 5.55 6.42 -5.46
N LYS A 108 5.95 7.19 -6.47
CA LYS A 108 6.82 8.38 -6.33
C LYS A 108 6.17 9.42 -5.41
N GLY A 109 6.99 10.10 -4.61
CA GLY A 109 6.53 11.09 -3.62
C GLY A 109 6.06 10.51 -2.28
N PHE A 110 5.95 9.17 -2.16
CA PHE A 110 5.54 8.49 -0.94
C PHE A 110 6.63 7.56 -0.36
N GLN A 111 7.88 7.72 -0.78
CA GLN A 111 9.00 6.87 -0.39
C GLN A 111 9.66 7.32 0.92
N GLU A 112 9.59 8.63 1.21
CA GLU A 112 10.23 9.28 2.36
C GLU A 112 9.25 9.56 3.51
N TYR A 113 8.27 8.67 3.68
CA TYR A 113 7.30 8.82 4.76
C TYR A 113 7.96 8.52 6.11
N LYS A 114 7.88 9.48 7.05
CA LYS A 114 8.57 9.44 8.34
C LYS A 114 7.63 9.83 9.47
N ALA A 115 7.68 9.11 10.58
CA ALA A 115 7.05 9.54 11.83
C ALA A 115 7.95 10.56 12.53
N ARG A 116 7.39 11.67 13.02
CA ARG A 116 8.05 12.70 13.82
C ARG A 116 7.47 12.69 15.22
N PHE A 117 8.34 12.74 16.21
CA PHE A 117 7.97 12.76 17.63
C PHE A 117 7.92 14.21 18.09
N LEU A 118 6.72 14.67 18.43
CA LEU A 118 6.41 16.04 18.80
C LEU A 118 6.48 16.21 20.30
N VAL A 119 7.09 17.29 20.76
CA VAL A 119 7.13 17.69 22.16
C VAL A 119 6.83 19.19 22.30
N ALA A 120 6.37 19.63 23.47
CA ALA A 120 6.13 21.03 23.74
C ALA A 120 7.42 21.88 23.66
N ALA A 121 7.28 23.19 23.46
CA ALA A 121 8.40 24.12 23.36
C ALA A 121 9.34 24.09 24.58
N ASP A 122 8.77 23.97 25.76
CA ASP A 122 9.43 23.91 27.07
C ASP A 122 9.70 22.49 27.58
N SER A 123 9.42 21.46 26.72
CA SER A 123 9.66 20.07 27.10
C SER A 123 11.09 19.82 27.58
N PRO A 124 11.29 19.18 28.73
CA PRO A 124 12.62 18.81 29.20
C PRO A 124 13.23 17.62 28.46
N LEU A 125 12.43 16.88 27.69
CA LEU A 125 12.88 15.68 26.96
C LEU A 125 13.93 16.04 25.92
N LYS A 126 15.07 15.30 25.95
CA LYS A 126 16.18 15.45 25.02
C LYS A 126 16.31 14.26 24.04
N SER A 127 15.71 13.12 24.39
CA SER A 127 15.76 11.90 23.58
C SER A 127 14.52 11.02 23.77
N LEU A 128 14.30 10.08 22.86
CA LEU A 128 13.22 9.07 23.00
C LEU A 128 13.47 8.12 24.17
N ALA A 129 14.71 7.93 24.58
CA ALA A 129 15.05 7.07 25.73
C ALA A 129 14.36 7.55 27.03
N GLU A 130 14.13 8.85 27.16
CA GLU A 130 13.46 9.44 28.31
C GLU A 130 11.94 9.22 28.35
N LEU A 131 11.37 8.61 27.31
CA LEU A 131 9.98 8.15 27.28
C LEU A 131 9.76 6.81 27.99
N LYS A 132 10.84 6.16 28.49
CA LYS A 132 10.71 4.92 29.24
C LYS A 132 9.76 5.08 30.43
N GLY A 133 8.74 4.19 30.51
CA GLY A 133 7.70 4.22 31.54
C GLY A 133 6.66 5.33 31.35
N ARG A 134 6.73 6.12 30.30
CA ARG A 134 5.81 7.24 30.02
C ARG A 134 4.79 6.91 28.94
N LYS A 135 3.83 7.81 28.75
CA LYS A 135 2.83 7.73 27.68
C LYS A 135 3.32 8.45 26.41
N LEU A 136 2.91 7.93 25.24
CA LEU A 136 3.16 8.54 23.93
C LEU A 136 1.86 8.57 23.12
N GLY A 137 1.46 9.75 22.67
CA GLY A 137 0.32 9.89 21.76
C GLY A 137 0.68 9.41 20.35
N ALA A 138 -0.19 8.62 19.73
CA ALA A 138 0.02 8.08 18.39
C ALA A 138 -1.29 8.02 17.60
N PRO A 139 -1.26 7.95 16.25
CA PRO A 139 -2.47 7.70 15.45
C PRO A 139 -3.03 6.29 15.72
N ASP A 140 -4.00 5.89 14.90
CA ASP A 140 -4.60 4.54 14.96
C ASP A 140 -3.53 3.45 15.11
N GLU A 141 -3.79 2.48 16.00
CA GLU A 141 -2.84 1.44 16.38
C GLU A 141 -2.33 0.63 15.17
N ASP A 142 -3.22 0.36 14.21
CA ASP A 142 -2.90 -0.39 13.00
C ASP A 142 -2.42 0.51 11.84
N SER A 143 -2.23 1.81 12.06
CA SER A 143 -1.65 2.70 11.05
C SER A 143 -0.16 2.41 10.85
N ILE A 144 0.33 2.58 9.62
CA ILE A 144 1.77 2.47 9.32
C ILE A 144 2.60 3.42 10.21
N THR A 145 2.05 4.60 10.54
CA THR A 145 2.71 5.54 11.44
C THR A 145 2.95 4.94 12.82
N SER A 146 1.95 4.26 13.40
CA SER A 146 2.08 3.62 14.71
C SER A 146 3.02 2.40 14.67
N TRP A 147 3.07 1.67 13.56
CA TRP A 147 4.09 0.64 13.36
C TRP A 147 5.50 1.23 13.36
N MET A 148 5.70 2.34 12.64
CA MET A 148 7.00 3.06 12.60
C MET A 148 7.38 3.64 13.96
N VAL A 149 6.41 4.18 14.70
CA VAL A 149 6.60 4.70 16.07
C VAL A 149 7.09 3.60 17.00
N ARG A 150 6.42 2.45 17.04
CA ARG A 150 6.83 1.30 17.86
C ARG A 150 8.22 0.79 17.47
N ALA A 151 8.51 0.69 16.17
CA ALA A 151 9.83 0.29 15.69
C ALA A 151 10.93 1.26 16.12
N THR A 152 10.68 2.58 16.01
CA THR A 152 11.64 3.61 16.41
C THR A 152 11.86 3.62 17.93
N VAL A 153 10.81 3.45 18.72
CA VAL A 153 10.92 3.33 20.18
C VAL A 153 11.73 2.07 20.55
N ARG A 154 11.48 0.95 19.89
CA ARG A 154 12.25 -0.29 20.10
C ARG A 154 13.75 -0.10 19.77
N ASP A 155 14.07 0.61 18.69
CA ASP A 155 15.49 0.92 18.36
C ASP A 155 16.19 1.70 19.48
N GLN A 156 15.47 2.56 20.20
CA GLN A 156 16.03 3.41 21.25
C GLN A 156 16.01 2.78 22.66
N LEU A 157 15.02 1.93 22.94
CA LEU A 157 14.78 1.39 24.28
C LEU A 157 14.99 -0.13 24.38
N GLY A 158 15.22 -0.82 23.24
CA GLY A 158 15.28 -2.28 23.15
C GLY A 158 13.91 -2.97 23.08
N ASP A 159 12.87 -2.40 23.69
CA ASP A 159 11.50 -2.91 23.62
C ASP A 159 10.49 -1.76 23.51
N ALA A 160 9.61 -1.82 22.52
CA ALA A 160 8.53 -0.85 22.32
C ALA A 160 7.53 -0.83 23.50
N LYS A 161 7.38 -1.93 24.25
CA LYS A 161 6.50 -2.04 25.42
C LYS A 161 6.95 -1.21 26.63
N GLN A 162 8.16 -0.66 26.59
CA GLN A 162 8.64 0.26 27.62
C GLN A 162 7.94 1.63 27.60
N VAL A 163 7.11 1.88 26.57
CA VAL A 163 6.27 3.08 26.42
C VAL A 163 4.80 2.65 26.35
N SER A 164 3.91 3.38 27.05
CA SER A 164 2.48 3.19 26.94
C SER A 164 1.90 4.06 25.83
N TYR A 165 1.23 3.47 24.84
CA TYR A 165 0.68 4.24 23.72
C TYR A 165 -0.76 4.66 24.01
N VAL A 166 -1.09 5.93 23.66
CA VAL A 166 -2.44 6.48 23.66
C VAL A 166 -2.81 6.76 22.20
N TYR A 167 -3.77 6.02 21.69
CA TYR A 167 -4.12 6.08 20.27
C TYR A 167 -5.29 7.02 19.99
N THR A 168 -5.25 7.67 18.83
CA THR A 168 -6.36 8.43 18.24
C THR A 168 -6.57 8.01 16.79
N ARG A 169 -7.79 8.19 16.28
CA ARG A 169 -8.10 7.81 14.89
C ARG A 169 -7.28 8.56 13.84
N TYR A 170 -6.98 9.85 14.09
CA TYR A 170 -6.41 10.76 13.10
C TYR A 170 -5.06 11.32 13.54
N GLN A 171 -4.15 11.47 12.59
CA GLN A 171 -2.84 12.06 12.84
C GLN A 171 -2.94 13.52 13.31
N ASP A 172 -3.96 14.25 12.84
CA ASP A 172 -4.21 15.66 13.16
C ASP A 172 -4.62 15.86 14.62
N ALA A 173 -5.13 14.83 15.28
CA ALA A 173 -5.50 14.86 16.69
C ALA A 173 -4.32 14.57 17.65
N VAL A 174 -3.17 14.13 17.14
CA VAL A 174 -2.00 13.80 17.97
C VAL A 174 -1.48 15.03 18.78
N PRO A 175 -1.36 16.25 18.21
CA PRO A 175 -0.93 17.43 18.99
C PRO A 175 -1.77 17.70 20.23
N PHE A 176 -3.05 17.39 20.20
CA PHE A 176 -3.97 17.58 21.33
C PHE A 176 -3.49 16.86 22.60
N PHE A 177 -2.89 15.67 22.46
CA PHE A 177 -2.37 14.95 23.62
C PHE A 177 -1.23 15.70 24.32
N VAL A 178 -0.37 16.35 23.55
CA VAL A 178 0.77 17.11 24.07
C VAL A 178 0.31 18.47 24.59
N GLU A 179 -0.52 19.19 23.84
CA GLU A 179 -1.08 20.50 24.21
C GLU A 179 -1.84 20.44 25.56
N ASN A 180 -2.54 19.33 25.81
CA ASN A 180 -3.32 19.14 27.05
C ASN A 180 -2.57 18.30 28.11
N SER A 181 -1.26 18.11 27.97
CA SER A 181 -0.42 17.38 28.93
C SER A 181 -0.90 15.95 29.21
N LEU A 182 -1.66 15.33 28.31
CA LEU A 182 -2.12 13.93 28.40
C LEU A 182 -0.98 12.95 28.16
N THR A 183 -0.03 13.35 27.32
CA THR A 183 1.22 12.66 27.04
C THR A 183 2.38 13.66 26.94
N PRO A 184 3.60 13.33 27.39
CA PRO A 184 4.77 14.22 27.26
C PRO A 184 5.27 14.35 25.83
N ALA A 185 4.85 13.45 24.93
CA ALA A 185 5.17 13.47 23.50
C ALA A 185 4.02 12.87 22.70
N GLY A 186 3.95 13.25 21.42
CA GLY A 186 3.05 12.67 20.42
C GLY A 186 3.81 12.35 19.14
N ALA A 187 3.34 11.41 18.33
CA ALA A 187 4.00 11.08 17.08
C ALA A 187 3.03 11.11 15.89
N THR A 188 3.42 11.78 14.83
CA THR A 188 2.65 11.90 13.58
C THR A 188 3.55 11.80 12.36
N ALA A 189 3.01 11.42 11.22
CA ALA A 189 3.71 11.49 9.93
C ALA A 189 3.09 12.55 8.99
N SER A 190 2.08 13.29 9.45
CA SER A 190 1.49 14.39 8.69
C SER A 190 2.43 15.59 8.65
N ASN A 191 2.94 15.94 7.45
CA ASN A 191 3.77 17.13 7.27
C ASN A 191 3.05 18.42 7.64
N ALA A 192 1.73 18.49 7.39
CA ALA A 192 0.92 19.66 7.75
C ALA A 192 0.85 19.84 9.27
N VAL A 193 0.65 18.74 10.01
CA VAL A 193 0.63 18.72 11.47
C VAL A 193 1.98 19.18 12.03
N VAL A 194 3.08 18.62 11.52
CA VAL A 194 4.44 18.99 11.97
C VAL A 194 4.70 20.49 11.74
N LYS A 195 4.42 20.99 10.53
CA LYS A 195 4.58 22.43 10.23
C LYS A 195 3.75 23.33 11.15
N GLY A 196 2.49 22.94 11.38
CA GLY A 196 1.61 23.68 12.31
C GLY A 196 2.10 23.63 13.76
N TRP A 197 2.68 22.50 14.17
CA TRP A 197 3.27 22.33 15.50
C TRP A 197 4.51 23.23 15.70
N GLU A 198 5.43 23.21 14.75
CA GLU A 198 6.64 24.07 14.78
C GLU A 198 6.30 25.56 14.73
N ALA A 199 5.28 25.95 13.93
CA ALA A 199 4.83 27.33 13.86
C ALA A 199 4.27 27.86 15.19
N LYS A 200 3.79 26.99 16.08
CA LYS A 200 3.36 27.30 17.46
C LYS A 200 4.52 27.24 18.48
N GLY A 201 5.76 27.03 18.03
CA GLY A 201 6.94 26.89 18.88
C GLY A 201 7.21 25.49 19.40
N GLY A 202 6.37 24.51 19.07
CA GLY A 202 6.63 23.11 19.41
C GLY A 202 7.87 22.55 18.69
N LYS A 203 8.39 21.43 19.17
CA LYS A 203 9.64 20.84 18.67
C LYS A 203 9.44 19.41 18.17
N VAL A 204 10.30 19.00 17.23
CA VAL A 204 10.46 17.61 16.83
C VAL A 204 11.64 17.01 17.61
N LEU A 205 11.36 16.08 18.50
CA LEU A 205 12.35 15.40 19.35
C LEU A 205 13.15 14.38 18.56
N ALA A 206 12.50 13.65 17.65
CA ALA A 206 13.10 12.61 16.84
C ALA A 206 12.30 12.35 15.57
N THR A 207 12.93 11.67 14.62
CA THR A 207 12.32 11.26 13.35
C THR A 207 12.68 9.78 13.09
N SER A 208 11.69 9.00 12.63
CA SER A 208 11.89 7.59 12.26
C SER A 208 12.71 7.43 10.98
N ARG A 209 13.10 6.18 10.68
CA ARG A 209 13.54 5.80 9.32
C ARG A 209 12.41 6.07 8.30
N PRO A 210 12.74 6.37 7.04
CA PRO A 210 11.75 6.51 5.97
C PRO A 210 11.16 5.14 5.60
N VAL A 211 9.90 5.13 5.20
CA VAL A 211 9.21 3.95 4.66
C VAL A 211 8.46 4.34 3.39
N PRO A 212 8.62 3.61 2.27
CA PRO A 212 7.71 3.75 1.14
C PRO A 212 6.34 3.21 1.58
N ILE A 213 5.28 4.01 1.46
CA ILE A 213 4.00 3.64 2.08
C ILE A 213 2.92 3.19 1.09
N LYS A 214 3.13 3.37 -0.21
CA LYS A 214 2.18 2.99 -1.26
C LYS A 214 2.85 2.06 -2.26
N HIS A 215 2.34 0.84 -2.35
CA HIS A 215 2.88 -0.22 -3.18
C HIS A 215 1.86 -0.74 -4.18
N ILE A 216 2.30 -1.12 -5.38
CA ILE A 216 1.54 -2.03 -6.24
C ILE A 216 2.24 -3.38 -6.19
N ILE A 217 1.46 -4.41 -5.82
CA ILE A 217 1.91 -5.79 -5.69
C ILE A 217 1.09 -6.69 -6.61
N ALA A 218 1.69 -7.78 -7.04
CA ALA A 218 1.06 -8.82 -7.86
C ALA A 218 0.94 -10.13 -7.11
N SER A 219 -0.18 -10.81 -7.30
CA SER A 219 -0.45 -12.15 -6.80
C SER A 219 0.47 -13.18 -7.48
N PRO A 220 0.84 -14.29 -6.81
CA PRO A 220 1.52 -15.41 -7.45
C PRO A 220 0.67 -16.11 -8.53
N ARG A 221 -0.59 -15.73 -8.71
CA ARG A 221 -1.45 -16.21 -9.81
C ARG A 221 -1.10 -15.58 -11.16
N LEU A 222 -0.52 -14.37 -11.17
CA LEU A 222 0.03 -13.78 -12.39
C LEU A 222 1.34 -14.48 -12.76
N SER A 223 1.52 -14.74 -14.07
CA SER A 223 2.80 -15.20 -14.56
C SER A 223 3.88 -14.13 -14.40
N ALA A 224 5.15 -14.54 -14.39
CA ALA A 224 6.27 -13.60 -14.34
C ALA A 224 6.23 -12.59 -15.50
N GLU A 225 5.84 -13.05 -16.70
CA GLU A 225 5.68 -12.20 -17.89
C GLU A 225 4.56 -11.16 -17.69
N GLN A 226 3.39 -11.57 -17.18
CA GLN A 226 2.28 -10.65 -16.89
C GLN A 226 2.69 -9.61 -15.83
N ALA A 227 3.39 -10.03 -14.79
CA ALA A 227 3.89 -9.13 -13.75
C ALA A 227 4.89 -8.09 -14.30
N GLU A 228 5.79 -8.49 -15.21
CA GLU A 228 6.71 -7.56 -15.90
C GLU A 228 5.97 -6.59 -16.81
N ILE A 229 5.00 -7.06 -17.59
CA ILE A 229 4.16 -6.19 -18.44
C ILE A 229 3.49 -5.10 -17.58
N VAL A 230 2.89 -5.47 -16.45
CA VAL A 230 2.27 -4.51 -15.54
C VAL A 230 3.29 -3.54 -14.96
N ARG A 231 4.44 -4.03 -14.51
CA ARG A 231 5.53 -3.20 -13.97
C ARG A 231 6.02 -2.18 -14.96
N ASP A 232 6.34 -2.60 -16.18
CA ASP A 232 6.88 -1.74 -17.22
C ASP A 232 5.84 -0.70 -17.67
N TYR A 233 4.57 -1.08 -17.78
CA TYR A 233 3.49 -0.14 -18.02
C TYR A 233 3.42 0.94 -16.94
N LEU A 234 3.39 0.57 -15.65
CA LEU A 234 3.31 1.52 -14.56
C LEU A 234 4.53 2.46 -14.53
N LEU A 235 5.73 1.93 -14.76
CA LEU A 235 6.96 2.72 -14.81
C LEU A 235 7.01 3.68 -16.00
N SER A 236 6.31 3.38 -17.10
CA SER A 236 6.28 4.23 -18.30
C SER A 236 5.32 5.41 -18.20
N LEU A 237 4.38 5.42 -17.24
CA LEU A 237 3.29 6.40 -17.20
C LEU A 237 3.77 7.86 -17.10
N ASP A 238 4.85 8.13 -16.38
CA ASP A 238 5.37 9.50 -16.28
C ASP A 238 6.28 9.93 -17.45
N SER A 239 6.50 9.03 -18.41
CA SER A 239 7.34 9.30 -19.59
C SER A 239 6.56 9.87 -20.78
N THR A 240 5.22 9.83 -20.76
CA THR A 240 4.36 10.29 -21.85
C THR A 240 3.29 11.26 -21.37
N ASP A 241 2.82 12.15 -22.23
CA ASP A 241 1.77 13.11 -21.84
C ASP A 241 0.43 12.41 -21.56
N GLU A 242 0.12 11.32 -22.27
CA GLU A 242 -1.07 10.51 -21.99
C GLU A 242 -0.95 9.82 -20.61
N GLY A 243 0.21 9.24 -20.32
CA GLY A 243 0.47 8.62 -19.02
C GLY A 243 0.41 9.62 -17.86
N LYS A 244 0.96 10.84 -18.04
CA LYS A 244 0.87 11.90 -17.05
C LYS A 244 -0.59 12.28 -16.74
N LYS A 245 -1.46 12.38 -17.74
CA LYS A 245 -2.90 12.63 -17.52
C LYS A 245 -3.56 11.52 -16.70
N LYS A 246 -3.17 10.26 -16.90
CA LYS A 246 -3.66 9.13 -16.10
C LYS A 246 -3.16 9.23 -14.63
N LEU A 247 -1.91 9.64 -14.46
CA LEU A 247 -1.32 9.88 -13.13
C LEU A 247 -1.99 11.05 -12.40
N GLU A 248 -2.32 12.13 -13.10
CA GLU A 248 -3.07 13.27 -12.55
C GLU A 248 -4.45 12.84 -12.03
N ALA A 249 -5.16 11.98 -12.77
CA ALA A 249 -6.47 11.47 -12.36
C ALA A 249 -6.41 10.71 -11.03
N ILE A 250 -5.34 9.95 -10.80
CA ILE A 250 -5.10 9.21 -9.55
C ILE A 250 -4.28 10.00 -8.52
N LYS A 251 -3.88 11.25 -8.85
CA LYS A 251 -3.08 12.16 -8.00
C LYS A 251 -1.70 11.60 -7.61
N TYR A 252 -1.03 10.94 -8.54
CA TYR A 252 0.34 10.41 -8.34
C TYR A 252 1.33 11.06 -9.31
N ALA A 253 2.58 11.17 -8.88
CA ALA A 253 3.67 11.67 -9.71
C ALA A 253 4.32 10.60 -10.59
N GLY A 254 3.92 9.34 -10.43
CA GLY A 254 4.47 8.18 -11.12
C GLY A 254 4.85 7.05 -10.18
N TYR A 255 5.57 6.09 -10.75
CA TYR A 255 6.01 4.90 -10.04
C TYR A 255 7.51 4.70 -10.17
N ALA A 256 8.11 3.97 -9.23
CA ALA A 256 9.52 3.66 -9.21
C ALA A 256 9.77 2.19 -8.83
N ARG A 257 10.86 1.61 -9.32
CA ARG A 257 11.37 0.34 -8.79
C ARG A 257 11.83 0.55 -7.35
N TYR A 258 11.71 -0.47 -6.55
CA TYR A 258 12.24 -0.48 -5.20
C TYR A 258 12.89 -1.83 -4.92
N ASP A 259 13.97 -1.83 -4.18
CA ASP A 259 14.71 -3.05 -3.87
C ASP A 259 13.93 -3.94 -2.90
N ASN A 260 13.69 -5.18 -3.29
CA ASN A 260 12.89 -6.12 -2.51
C ASN A 260 13.58 -6.51 -1.18
N ALA A 261 14.92 -6.62 -1.17
CA ALA A 261 15.66 -6.92 0.06
C ALA A 261 15.57 -5.76 1.05
N ALA A 262 15.66 -4.51 0.55
CA ALA A 262 15.45 -3.32 1.37
C ALA A 262 14.02 -3.27 1.93
N LEU A 263 12.99 -3.62 1.13
CA LEU A 263 11.62 -3.69 1.61
C LEU A 263 11.45 -4.76 2.71
N MET A 264 12.04 -5.94 2.54
CA MET A 264 11.98 -7.00 3.55
C MET A 264 12.73 -6.62 4.83
N ALA A 265 13.85 -5.90 4.73
CA ALA A 265 14.56 -5.36 5.88
C ALA A 265 13.72 -4.31 6.63
N LEU A 266 12.96 -3.46 5.92
CA LEU A 266 11.99 -2.56 6.54
C LEU A 266 10.86 -3.35 7.23
N GLY A 267 10.38 -4.44 6.64
CA GLY A 267 9.41 -5.33 7.28
C GLY A 267 9.93 -5.89 8.60
N THR A 268 11.15 -6.38 8.63
CA THR A 268 11.81 -6.85 9.86
C THR A 268 11.94 -5.73 10.88
N TRP A 269 12.35 -4.54 10.44
CA TRP A 269 12.42 -3.37 11.31
C TRP A 269 11.04 -2.96 11.87
N LEU A 270 9.98 -3.04 11.08
CA LEU A 270 8.62 -2.80 11.57
C LEU A 270 8.16 -3.87 12.58
N GLY A 271 8.75 -5.05 12.59
CA GLY A 271 8.35 -6.18 13.46
C GLY A 271 7.37 -7.15 12.79
N LEU A 272 7.37 -7.19 11.45
CA LEU A 272 6.52 -8.06 10.62
C LEU A 272 7.18 -9.42 10.33
#